data_b95d97321dae927023919c63c20c737c
#
_entry.id   b95d97321dae927023919c63c20c737c
#
_cell.length_a   1.000
_cell.length_b   1.000
_cell.length_c   1.000
_cell.angle_alpha   90.00
_cell.angle_beta   90.00
_cell.angle_gamma   90.00
#
_symmetry.space_group_name_H-M   'P 1'
#
loop_
_entity.id
_entity.type
_entity.pdbx_description
1 polymer ?
#
loop_
_entity_poly.entity_id
_entity_poly.type
_entity_poly.pdbx_seq_one_letter_code
_entity_poly.pdbx_strand_id
1 'polypeptide(L)'
;MIRRFLHVEKAALAVIGALLLLGSPPVVSAEDGFDAGEAICTPQVYRATPERCPKLGPGAHQEALAAQGLVLPLRPLPAQAPSRDLVWNPYAIAQVREGPAPIFASLEDADAGEPVLQWLEPGFRYVSYIYTEEKGGDRFYQIDFGKWMRGNHLTPVSGSSAFQGVELSSTPRNAFGWVLFERQSKRSPGLATDDYNDKDYVRFQIVQIYSVEQAEGGDWYLIGPDEWLEGRLVAAVFPNPVPPEGVDNGRWIEVNLAEQTLAVYDRGRMVFATVVSTGGGLQWTRPGLHQAYRKVADETMSGSFTADRSDFYYIEGVVWTVYFDAARAMHATYWHSGFGVPLSRGCVNLSTGDARWVYDWIEEGDWVYVWDPTGLTPTDPALYGDGGA
;
A
#
# COMPACT_ATOMS: atom_id res chain seq x y z
N MET A 1 27.01 -39.91 -16.02
CA MET A 1 27.73 -41.07 -15.41
C MET A 1 28.01 -40.73 -13.97
N ILE A 2 27.70 -41.66 -13.10
CA ILE A 2 28.01 -41.87 -11.69
C ILE A 2 27.14 -41.11 -10.66
N ARG A 3 26.11 -41.88 -10.24
CA ARG A 3 25.39 -41.76 -8.96
C ARG A 3 26.34 -42.05 -7.79
N ARG A 4 26.18 -41.35 -6.65
CA ARG A 4 26.49 -41.93 -5.35
C ARG A 4 25.37 -41.61 -4.34
N PHE A 5 24.73 -42.69 -3.93
CA PHE A 5 23.89 -42.80 -2.75
C PHE A 5 24.75 -42.73 -1.48
N LEU A 6 24.27 -42.06 -0.45
CA LEU A 6 24.72 -42.29 0.92
C LEU A 6 23.50 -42.50 1.80
N HIS A 7 23.43 -43.73 2.30
CA HIS A 7 22.56 -44.14 3.40
C HIS A 7 23.03 -43.51 4.68
N VAL A 8 22.09 -43.04 5.51
CA VAL A 8 22.33 -42.80 6.94
C VAL A 8 21.26 -43.57 7.72
N GLU A 9 21.77 -44.39 8.60
CA GLU A 9 21.08 -45.37 9.42
C GLU A 9 20.18 -44.71 10.48
N LYS A 10 19.09 -45.42 10.78
CA LYS A 10 18.14 -45.13 11.85
C LYS A 10 18.73 -45.58 13.19
N ALA A 11 18.96 -44.67 14.12
CA ALA A 11 19.12 -44.95 15.53
C ALA A 11 17.76 -44.77 16.25
N ALA A 12 17.21 -45.87 16.73
CA ALA A 12 16.02 -45.90 17.56
C ALA A 12 16.42 -45.63 19.01
N LEU A 13 15.92 -44.54 19.59
CA LEU A 13 15.93 -44.31 21.05
C LEU A 13 14.50 -44.53 21.56
N ALA A 14 14.31 -45.62 22.32
CA ALA A 14 13.12 -45.85 23.09
C ALA A 14 13.14 -44.93 24.37
N VAL A 15 12.19 -44.02 24.47
CA VAL A 15 11.90 -43.32 25.71
C VAL A 15 10.53 -43.80 26.21
N ILE A 16 10.58 -44.43 27.39
CA ILE A 16 9.41 -44.83 28.18
C ILE A 16 8.75 -43.54 28.70
N GLY A 17 7.59 -43.19 28.15
CA GLY A 17 6.78 -42.06 28.61
C GLY A 17 5.62 -42.54 29.45
N ALA A 18 5.50 -42.06 30.66
CA ALA A 18 4.39 -42.28 31.58
C ALA A 18 3.08 -41.70 30.99
N LEU A 19 2.06 -42.54 30.88
CA LEU A 19 0.71 -42.18 30.46
C LEU A 19 0.03 -41.37 31.59
N LEU A 20 0.00 -40.04 31.46
CA LEU A 20 -0.92 -39.21 32.22
C LEU A 20 -2.25 -39.19 31.43
N LEU A 21 -3.24 -39.92 31.91
CA LEU A 21 -4.62 -39.86 31.48
C LEU A 21 -5.22 -38.50 31.93
N LEU A 22 -5.04 -37.48 31.09
CA LEU A 22 -5.86 -36.27 31.14
C LEU A 22 -7.16 -36.59 30.42
N GLY A 23 -8.23 -36.80 31.18
CA GLY A 23 -9.57 -36.98 30.64
C GLY A 23 -9.95 -35.76 29.81
N SER A 24 -10.23 -35.99 28.53
CA SER A 24 -10.86 -34.98 27.68
C SER A 24 -12.21 -34.60 28.25
N PRO A 25 -12.58 -33.31 28.28
CA PRO A 25 -13.96 -32.95 28.64
C PRO A 25 -14.91 -33.60 27.61
N PRO A 26 -16.09 -34.01 28.01
CA PRO A 26 -17.04 -34.61 27.10
C PRO A 26 -17.41 -33.60 26.02
N VAL A 27 -17.15 -33.95 24.78
CA VAL A 27 -17.70 -33.26 23.61
C VAL A 27 -19.21 -33.56 23.68
N VAL A 28 -19.99 -32.55 24.06
CA VAL A 28 -21.45 -32.60 23.93
C VAL A 28 -21.72 -32.53 22.42
N SER A 29 -22.02 -33.68 21.82
CA SER A 29 -22.52 -33.72 20.45
C SER A 29 -23.89 -33.03 20.40
N ALA A 30 -24.05 -32.11 19.46
CA ALA A 30 -25.27 -31.34 19.21
C ALA A 30 -26.40 -32.19 18.56
N GLU A 31 -26.53 -33.48 18.92
CA GLU A 31 -27.51 -34.39 18.36
C GLU A 31 -28.66 -34.75 19.31
N ASP A 32 -28.74 -34.15 20.49
CA ASP A 32 -29.96 -34.28 21.31
C ASP A 32 -31.00 -33.29 20.79
N GLY A 33 -31.86 -33.79 19.87
CA GLY A 33 -32.98 -33.05 19.30
C GLY A 33 -33.84 -32.46 20.40
N PHE A 34 -33.87 -31.15 20.50
CA PHE A 34 -34.81 -30.43 21.33
C PHE A 34 -36.23 -30.65 20.79
N ASP A 35 -37.07 -31.25 21.57
CA ASP A 35 -38.51 -31.35 21.25
C ASP A 35 -39.11 -29.94 21.21
N ALA A 36 -39.79 -29.60 20.10
CA ALA A 36 -40.31 -28.24 19.84
C ALA A 36 -41.44 -27.91 20.85
N GLY A 37 -41.07 -27.44 22.02
CA GLY A 37 -41.98 -27.10 23.09
C GLY A 37 -41.38 -27.13 24.50
N GLU A 38 -40.20 -27.71 24.68
CA GLU A 38 -39.53 -27.74 25.97
C GLU A 38 -38.66 -26.47 26.15
N ALA A 39 -38.77 -25.83 27.32
CA ALA A 39 -37.97 -24.64 27.62
C ALA A 39 -36.49 -25.01 27.63
N ILE A 40 -35.69 -24.40 26.76
CA ILE A 40 -34.24 -24.63 26.57
C ILE A 40 -33.48 -24.45 27.90
N CYS A 41 -33.98 -23.61 28.79
CA CYS A 41 -33.46 -23.42 30.14
C CYS A 41 -34.60 -23.06 31.11
N THR A 42 -34.95 -23.97 31.99
CA THR A 42 -35.95 -23.67 33.05
C THR A 42 -35.32 -22.79 34.12
N PRO A 43 -36.15 -21.97 34.87
CA PRO A 43 -35.65 -21.16 35.98
C PRO A 43 -34.89 -21.96 37.05
N GLN A 44 -35.23 -23.24 37.24
CA GLN A 44 -34.53 -24.13 38.16
C GLN A 44 -33.17 -24.55 37.69
N VAL A 45 -33.03 -24.89 36.40
CA VAL A 45 -31.71 -25.21 35.76
C VAL A 45 -30.84 -23.98 35.77
N TYR A 46 -31.37 -22.80 35.42
CA TYR A 46 -30.62 -21.56 35.46
C TYR A 46 -30.06 -21.21 36.84
N ARG A 47 -30.84 -21.49 37.91
CA ARG A 47 -30.40 -21.24 39.29
C ARG A 47 -29.38 -22.25 39.80
N ALA A 48 -29.47 -23.49 39.36
CA ALA A 48 -28.63 -24.58 39.85
C ALA A 48 -27.30 -24.72 39.03
N THR A 49 -27.40 -24.56 37.71
CA THR A 49 -26.30 -24.79 36.78
C THR A 49 -26.42 -23.84 35.58
N PRO A 50 -26.21 -22.52 35.77
CA PRO A 50 -26.39 -21.51 34.70
C PRO A 50 -25.55 -21.76 33.49
N GLU A 51 -24.41 -22.42 33.65
CA GLU A 51 -23.48 -22.80 32.56
C GLU A 51 -24.08 -23.82 31.59
N ARG A 52 -25.13 -24.53 31.98
CA ARG A 52 -25.86 -25.48 31.11
C ARG A 52 -26.92 -24.82 30.26
N CYS A 53 -27.23 -23.55 30.51
CA CYS A 53 -28.21 -22.80 29.74
C CYS A 53 -27.55 -22.17 28.52
N PRO A 54 -27.91 -22.57 27.29
CA PRO A 54 -27.34 -21.94 26.10
C PRO A 54 -27.74 -20.45 26.07
N LYS A 55 -26.80 -19.59 25.85
CA LYS A 55 -27.06 -18.16 25.60
C LYS A 55 -27.64 -18.02 24.21
N LEU A 56 -28.90 -17.62 24.12
CA LEU A 56 -29.62 -17.43 22.88
C LEU A 56 -30.05 -15.97 22.70
N GLY A 57 -30.31 -15.61 21.46
CA GLY A 57 -30.78 -14.28 21.09
C GLY A 57 -29.66 -13.21 20.93
N PRO A 58 -30.04 -11.92 20.95
CA PRO A 58 -29.11 -10.83 20.64
C PRO A 58 -27.85 -10.79 21.51
N GLY A 59 -27.98 -11.16 22.80
CA GLY A 59 -26.83 -11.18 23.71
C GLY A 59 -25.80 -12.24 23.35
N ALA A 60 -26.23 -13.45 22.99
CA ALA A 60 -25.32 -14.51 22.54
C ALA A 60 -24.65 -14.15 21.23
N HIS A 61 -25.39 -13.55 20.30
CA HIS A 61 -24.82 -13.06 19.03
C HIS A 61 -23.79 -11.97 19.28
N GLN A 62 -24.04 -11.01 20.15
CA GLN A 62 -23.07 -9.96 20.50
C GLN A 62 -21.80 -10.52 21.17
N GLU A 63 -21.96 -11.52 22.06
CA GLU A 63 -20.81 -12.19 22.66
C GLU A 63 -19.97 -12.96 21.62
N ALA A 64 -20.61 -13.64 20.67
CA ALA A 64 -19.94 -14.32 19.58
C ALA A 64 -19.14 -13.34 18.68
N LEU A 65 -19.75 -12.19 18.33
CA LEU A 65 -19.08 -11.14 17.60
C LEU A 65 -17.92 -10.55 18.40
N ALA A 66 -18.10 -10.29 19.69
CA ALA A 66 -17.06 -9.76 20.57
C ALA A 66 -15.87 -10.72 20.71
N ALA A 67 -16.12 -12.04 20.72
CA ALA A 67 -15.07 -13.05 20.70
C ALA A 67 -14.22 -13.03 19.41
N GLN A 68 -14.79 -12.55 18.30
CA GLN A 68 -14.13 -12.30 17.03
C GLN A 68 -13.52 -10.88 16.93
N GLY A 69 -13.53 -10.09 18.00
CA GLY A 69 -13.02 -8.71 17.99
C GLY A 69 -14.04 -7.64 17.58
N LEU A 70 -15.27 -8.03 17.21
CA LEU A 70 -16.36 -7.12 16.78
C LEU A 70 -17.21 -6.67 17.96
N VAL A 71 -16.92 -5.52 18.52
CA VAL A 71 -17.71 -4.92 19.61
C VAL A 71 -18.72 -3.92 19.03
N LEU A 72 -20.01 -4.24 19.16
CA LEU A 72 -21.08 -3.38 18.68
C LEU A 72 -21.48 -2.28 19.68
N PRO A 73 -21.86 -1.07 19.23
CA PRO A 73 -21.83 -0.64 17.85
C PRO A 73 -20.38 -0.45 17.34
N LEU A 74 -20.15 -0.76 16.05
CA LEU A 74 -18.84 -0.55 15.45
C LEU A 74 -18.47 0.94 15.53
N ARG A 75 -17.29 1.22 16.03
CA ARG A 75 -16.79 2.59 16.10
C ARG A 75 -16.24 3.01 14.75
N PRO A 76 -16.58 4.20 14.25
CA PRO A 76 -15.99 4.70 13.02
C PRO A 76 -14.49 4.88 13.18
N LEU A 77 -13.75 4.70 12.08
CA LEU A 77 -12.33 5.07 12.00
C LEU A 77 -12.22 6.58 12.30
N PRO A 78 -11.29 7.01 13.19
CA PRO A 78 -11.11 8.43 13.53
C PRO A 78 -10.34 9.17 12.41
N ALA A 79 -10.81 9.03 11.18
CA ALA A 79 -10.17 9.49 9.96
C ALA A 79 -11.02 10.53 9.23
N GLN A 80 -10.34 11.45 8.58
CA GLN A 80 -10.91 12.41 7.64
C GLN A 80 -10.07 12.48 6.37
N ALA A 81 -10.71 12.82 5.26
CA ALA A 81 -9.98 13.09 4.02
C ALA A 81 -9.15 14.38 4.16
N PRO A 82 -7.90 14.41 3.69
CA PRO A 82 -7.13 15.64 3.56
C PRO A 82 -7.81 16.66 2.66
N SER A 83 -7.37 17.93 2.73
CA SER A 83 -7.87 18.96 1.83
C SER A 83 -7.69 18.58 0.37
N ARG A 84 -8.71 18.81 -0.46
CA ARG A 84 -8.63 18.59 -1.91
C ARG A 84 -7.69 19.56 -2.62
N ASP A 85 -7.34 20.68 -1.99
CA ASP A 85 -6.36 21.61 -2.55
C ASP A 85 -4.95 21.01 -2.64
N LEU A 86 -4.68 19.96 -1.87
CA LEU A 86 -3.40 19.26 -1.90
C LEU A 86 -3.18 18.46 -3.20
N VAL A 87 -4.22 18.06 -3.92
CA VAL A 87 -4.08 17.27 -5.16
C VAL A 87 -3.63 18.07 -6.38
N TRP A 88 -3.53 19.39 -6.26
CA TRP A 88 -3.15 20.24 -7.37
C TRP A 88 -1.67 20.12 -7.71
N ASN A 89 -1.37 19.83 -8.98
CA ASN A 89 -0.05 19.92 -9.56
C ASN A 89 0.03 21.21 -10.40
N PRO A 90 1.02 22.09 -10.18
CA PRO A 90 1.13 23.35 -10.89
C PRO A 90 1.47 23.20 -12.39
N TYR A 91 1.87 22.03 -12.83
CA TYR A 91 2.34 21.79 -14.19
C TYR A 91 1.28 21.15 -15.07
N ALA A 92 1.17 21.62 -16.30
CA ALA A 92 0.53 20.90 -17.38
C ALA A 92 1.55 19.91 -17.96
N ILE A 93 1.20 18.63 -18.00
CA ILE A 93 2.12 17.53 -18.33
C ILE A 93 1.66 16.80 -19.57
N ALA A 94 2.62 16.37 -20.38
CA ALA A 94 2.36 15.47 -21.49
C ALA A 94 3.38 14.29 -21.48
N GLN A 95 2.86 13.10 -21.73
CA GLN A 95 3.68 11.92 -22.00
C GLN A 95 4.28 12.03 -23.40
N VAL A 96 5.58 11.82 -23.53
CA VAL A 96 6.24 11.73 -24.81
C VAL A 96 6.09 10.32 -25.36
N ARG A 97 5.53 10.19 -26.54
CA ARG A 97 5.29 8.90 -27.21
C ARG A 97 6.61 8.19 -27.53
N GLU A 98 6.53 6.90 -27.76
CA GLU A 98 7.69 6.09 -28.18
C GLU A 98 8.33 6.64 -29.46
N GLY A 99 9.63 6.36 -29.61
CA GLY A 99 10.43 6.78 -30.74
C GLY A 99 11.17 8.10 -30.53
N PRO A 100 11.89 8.58 -31.56
CA PRO A 100 12.61 9.85 -31.51
C PRO A 100 11.65 11.02 -31.30
N ALA A 101 11.98 11.91 -30.39
CA ALA A 101 11.19 13.10 -30.09
C ALA A 101 12.02 14.37 -30.30
N PRO A 102 11.83 15.08 -31.45
CA PRO A 102 12.56 16.28 -31.76
C PRO A 102 12.02 17.46 -30.95
N ILE A 103 12.95 18.29 -30.48
CA ILE A 103 12.70 19.59 -29.87
C ILE A 103 13.23 20.67 -30.84
N PHE A 104 12.44 21.73 -31.03
CA PHE A 104 12.71 22.81 -31.96
C PHE A 104 12.88 24.14 -31.20
N ALA A 105 13.66 25.07 -31.78
CA ALA A 105 13.91 26.35 -31.15
C ALA A 105 12.73 27.35 -31.27
N SER A 106 11.88 27.15 -32.26
CA SER A 106 10.72 28.01 -32.52
C SER A 106 9.49 27.22 -32.98
N LEU A 107 8.33 27.86 -32.96
CA LEU A 107 7.11 27.31 -33.54
C LEU A 107 7.25 27.09 -35.06
N GLU A 108 7.94 27.99 -35.75
CA GLU A 108 8.20 27.92 -37.20
C GLU A 108 9.06 26.71 -37.55
N ASP A 109 10.13 26.46 -36.80
CA ASP A 109 10.99 25.28 -36.96
C ASP A 109 10.20 23.99 -36.66
N ALA A 110 9.40 24.01 -35.62
CA ALA A 110 8.54 22.88 -35.29
C ALA A 110 7.50 22.60 -36.39
N ASP A 111 6.92 23.61 -36.99
CA ASP A 111 5.98 23.50 -38.11
C ASP A 111 6.65 22.99 -39.36
N ALA A 112 7.83 23.51 -39.69
CA ALA A 112 8.66 23.03 -40.81
C ALA A 112 9.22 21.61 -40.57
N GLY A 113 9.45 21.23 -39.31
CA GLY A 113 10.08 19.97 -38.93
C GLY A 113 11.61 20.04 -38.90
N GLU A 114 12.19 21.21 -39.16
CA GLU A 114 13.64 21.47 -39.20
C GLU A 114 13.94 22.98 -39.02
N PRO A 115 15.10 23.38 -38.51
CA PRO A 115 16.14 22.50 -37.97
C PRO A 115 15.75 21.95 -36.57
N VAL A 116 16.13 20.73 -36.27
CA VAL A 116 15.99 20.15 -34.93
C VAL A 116 17.04 20.73 -34.01
N LEU A 117 16.61 21.31 -32.88
CA LEU A 117 17.47 21.85 -31.85
C LEU A 117 18.12 20.71 -31.02
N GLN A 118 17.31 19.75 -30.62
CA GLN A 118 17.72 18.65 -29.75
C GLN A 118 16.81 17.44 -29.96
N TRP A 119 17.34 16.26 -29.75
CA TRP A 119 16.55 15.03 -29.67
C TRP A 119 16.42 14.59 -28.22
N LEU A 120 15.20 14.30 -27.77
CA LEU A 120 14.98 13.64 -26.50
C LEU A 120 15.16 12.13 -26.67
N GLU A 121 16.04 11.53 -25.87
CA GLU A 121 16.33 10.10 -25.94
C GLU A 121 15.07 9.24 -25.79
N PRO A 122 14.96 8.09 -26.46
CA PRO A 122 13.86 7.15 -26.25
C PRO A 122 13.83 6.64 -24.82
N GLY A 123 12.63 6.34 -24.27
CA GLY A 123 12.47 5.83 -22.93
C GLY A 123 11.14 6.24 -22.28
N PHE A 124 11.10 6.18 -20.97
CA PHE A 124 9.94 6.61 -20.17
C PHE A 124 10.01 8.12 -19.93
N ARG A 125 9.21 8.90 -20.66
CA ARG A 125 9.40 10.36 -20.76
C ARG A 125 8.10 11.13 -20.54
N TYR A 126 8.20 12.16 -19.70
CA TYR A 126 7.13 13.14 -19.45
C TYR A 126 7.74 14.54 -19.47
N VAL A 127 7.11 15.46 -20.18
CA VAL A 127 7.50 16.86 -20.24
C VAL A 127 6.39 17.76 -19.75
N SER A 128 6.74 18.83 -19.07
CA SER A 128 5.82 19.92 -18.76
C SER A 128 5.69 20.84 -19.98
N TYR A 129 4.57 21.54 -20.10
CA TYR A 129 4.41 22.55 -21.13
C TYR A 129 3.71 23.79 -20.56
N ILE A 130 4.09 24.94 -21.11
CA ILE A 130 3.59 26.25 -20.67
C ILE A 130 2.55 26.84 -21.61
N TYR A 131 2.55 26.41 -22.87
CA TYR A 131 1.62 26.93 -23.89
C TYR A 131 1.36 25.90 -24.98
N THR A 132 0.22 26.05 -25.66
CA THR A 132 -0.13 25.25 -26.84
C THR A 132 -0.61 26.17 -27.95
N GLU A 133 -0.22 25.85 -29.20
CA GLU A 133 -0.62 26.57 -30.41
C GLU A 133 -1.18 25.58 -31.42
N GLU A 134 -2.22 26.01 -32.15
CA GLU A 134 -2.76 25.27 -33.29
C GLU A 134 -2.43 26.01 -34.57
N LYS A 135 -1.77 25.34 -35.52
CA LYS A 135 -1.36 25.91 -36.81
C LYS A 135 -1.49 24.85 -37.90
N GLY A 136 -2.20 25.17 -38.97
CA GLY A 136 -2.37 24.26 -40.10
C GLY A 136 -3.15 22.97 -39.82
N GLY A 137 -3.82 22.87 -38.65
CA GLY A 137 -4.51 21.67 -38.21
C GLY A 137 -3.66 20.80 -37.26
N ASP A 138 -2.39 21.15 -37.09
CA ASP A 138 -1.48 20.51 -36.14
C ASP A 138 -1.43 21.29 -34.83
N ARG A 139 -1.21 20.57 -33.71
CA ARG A 139 -1.00 21.15 -32.38
C ARG A 139 0.48 21.13 -32.04
N PHE A 140 0.96 22.21 -31.44
CA PHE A 140 2.33 22.41 -30.99
C PHE A 140 2.33 22.75 -29.51
N TYR A 141 3.36 22.31 -28.80
CA TYR A 141 3.54 22.52 -27.38
C TYR A 141 4.83 23.26 -27.12
N GLN A 142 4.75 24.38 -26.41
CA GLN A 142 5.94 25.03 -25.87
C GLN A 142 6.28 24.39 -24.54
N ILE A 143 7.34 23.59 -24.53
CA ILE A 143 7.77 22.83 -23.35
C ILE A 143 8.73 23.63 -22.44
N ASP A 144 9.34 24.68 -23.00
CA ASP A 144 10.19 25.64 -22.28
C ASP A 144 10.34 26.89 -23.18
N PHE A 145 10.90 27.97 -22.65
CA PHE A 145 11.22 29.14 -23.46
C PHE A 145 12.20 28.76 -24.58
N GLY A 146 11.79 29.01 -25.82
CA GLY A 146 12.57 28.63 -27.01
C GLY A 146 12.70 27.13 -27.25
N LYS A 147 11.72 26.34 -26.71
CA LYS A 147 11.66 24.89 -26.97
C LYS A 147 10.23 24.45 -27.29
N TRP A 148 10.08 23.90 -28.47
CA TRP A 148 8.80 23.46 -29.01
C TRP A 148 8.82 21.99 -29.40
N MET A 149 7.68 21.32 -29.23
CA MET A 149 7.46 19.97 -29.74
C MET A 149 6.15 19.91 -30.52
N ARG A 150 6.10 19.03 -31.53
CA ARG A 150 4.87 18.72 -32.26
C ARG A 150 3.94 17.83 -31.44
N GLY A 151 2.65 18.08 -31.55
CA GLY A 151 1.63 17.36 -30.80
C GLY A 151 1.49 15.88 -31.14
N ASN A 152 1.94 15.46 -32.34
CA ASN A 152 2.00 14.06 -32.70
C ASN A 152 2.96 13.22 -31.83
N HIS A 153 3.92 13.85 -31.15
CA HIS A 153 4.83 13.21 -30.21
C HIS A 153 4.34 13.24 -28.76
N LEU A 154 3.24 13.92 -28.47
CA LEU A 154 2.79 14.19 -27.11
C LEU A 154 1.38 13.67 -26.87
N THR A 155 1.13 13.23 -25.63
CA THR A 155 -0.22 12.90 -25.13
C THR A 155 -0.39 13.61 -23.78
N PRO A 156 -1.23 14.64 -23.69
CA PRO A 156 -1.52 15.30 -22.43
C PRO A 156 -2.05 14.30 -21.39
N VAL A 157 -1.57 14.44 -20.15
CA VAL A 157 -1.98 13.61 -19.03
C VAL A 157 -2.44 14.47 -17.86
N SER A 158 -3.25 13.91 -16.97
CA SER A 158 -3.56 14.56 -15.71
C SER A 158 -2.28 14.63 -14.86
N GLY A 159 -1.93 15.80 -14.37
CA GLY A 159 -0.81 16.00 -13.46
C GLY A 159 -1.08 15.56 -12.02
N SER A 160 -2.23 14.96 -11.73
CA SER A 160 -2.62 14.58 -10.37
C SER A 160 -3.40 13.26 -10.33
N SER A 161 -3.31 12.59 -9.19
CA SER A 161 -4.14 11.44 -8.84
C SER A 161 -5.31 11.90 -7.96
N ALA A 162 -6.50 11.35 -8.19
CA ALA A 162 -7.68 11.62 -7.35
C ALA A 162 -7.66 10.87 -6.00
N PHE A 163 -6.80 9.86 -5.85
CA PHE A 163 -6.65 9.13 -4.59
C PHE A 163 -6.00 10.02 -3.54
N GLN A 164 -6.48 9.93 -2.31
CA GLN A 164 -5.88 10.50 -1.12
C GLN A 164 -6.00 9.52 0.03
N GLY A 165 -4.97 9.50 0.89
CA GLY A 165 -4.98 8.81 2.17
C GLY A 165 -5.92 9.47 3.17
N VAL A 166 -5.63 9.30 4.45
CA VAL A 166 -6.45 9.84 5.54
C VAL A 166 -5.63 10.52 6.61
N GLU A 167 -6.12 11.66 7.10
CA GLU A 167 -5.69 12.26 8.35
C GLU A 167 -6.39 11.60 9.52
N LEU A 168 -5.68 11.42 10.62
CA LEU A 168 -6.18 10.73 11.81
C LEU A 168 -6.21 11.68 13.01
N SER A 169 -7.37 11.88 13.59
CA SER A 169 -7.54 12.69 14.80
C SER A 169 -7.03 12.00 16.06
N SER A 170 -6.92 10.68 16.04
CA SER A 170 -6.30 9.85 17.07
C SER A 170 -5.81 8.54 16.45
N THR A 171 -4.85 7.86 17.11
CA THR A 171 -4.41 6.53 16.67
C THR A 171 -5.59 5.56 16.67
N PRO A 172 -5.89 4.90 15.55
CA PRO A 172 -6.95 3.89 15.49
C PRO A 172 -6.69 2.73 16.46
N ARG A 173 -7.76 2.19 17.02
CA ARG A 173 -7.67 1.02 17.89
C ARG A 173 -7.47 -0.28 17.13
N ASN A 174 -8.13 -0.35 15.97
CA ASN A 174 -8.07 -1.50 15.09
C ASN A 174 -7.14 -1.19 13.91
N ALA A 175 -6.58 -2.22 13.33
CA ALA A 175 -6.00 -2.13 12.01
C ALA A 175 -7.08 -1.67 10.99
N PHE A 176 -6.64 -1.10 9.91
CA PHE A 176 -7.50 -0.67 8.81
C PHE A 176 -6.72 -0.73 7.50
N GLY A 177 -7.39 -0.57 6.38
CA GLY A 177 -6.71 -0.58 5.09
C GLY A 177 -7.61 -0.17 3.96
N TRP A 178 -7.05 -0.20 2.77
CA TRP A 178 -7.73 0.13 1.52
C TRP A 178 -7.85 -1.11 0.65
N VAL A 179 -9.05 -1.36 0.16
CA VAL A 179 -9.29 -2.41 -0.84
C VAL A 179 -8.55 -2.05 -2.13
N LEU A 180 -7.70 -2.93 -2.62
CA LEU A 180 -6.86 -2.67 -3.80
C LEU A 180 -7.58 -3.01 -5.11
N PHE A 181 -8.46 -3.99 -5.07
CA PHE A 181 -9.19 -4.47 -6.24
C PHE A 181 -10.66 -4.68 -5.87
N GLU A 182 -11.56 -4.32 -6.77
CA GLU A 182 -12.99 -4.53 -6.59
C GLU A 182 -13.30 -6.00 -6.29
N ARG A 183 -14.04 -6.25 -5.20
CA ARG A 183 -14.28 -7.60 -4.69
C ARG A 183 -15.50 -7.66 -3.79
N GLN A 184 -16.18 -8.81 -3.82
CA GLN A 184 -17.18 -9.17 -2.81
C GLN A 184 -16.51 -9.73 -1.57
N SER A 185 -17.05 -9.42 -0.38
CA SER A 185 -16.65 -10.10 0.85
C SER A 185 -17.24 -11.51 0.91
N LYS A 186 -16.64 -12.37 1.73
CA LYS A 186 -17.13 -13.71 2.04
C LYS A 186 -17.66 -13.78 3.46
N ARG A 187 -18.51 -14.79 3.72
CA ARG A 187 -19.03 -15.04 5.08
C ARG A 187 -18.04 -15.77 5.97
N SER A 188 -17.12 -16.54 5.35
CA SER A 188 -16.07 -17.26 6.05
C SER A 188 -14.71 -17.08 5.32
N PRO A 189 -13.57 -17.19 6.02
CA PRO A 189 -12.25 -17.12 5.41
C PRO A 189 -11.95 -18.38 4.58
N GLY A 190 -11.16 -18.21 3.51
CA GLY A 190 -10.67 -19.30 2.64
C GLY A 190 -11.18 -19.22 1.20
N LEU A 191 -10.38 -19.78 0.28
CA LEU A 191 -10.67 -19.77 -1.15
C LEU A 191 -11.69 -20.87 -1.55
N ALA A 192 -11.74 -21.96 -0.79
CA ALA A 192 -12.52 -23.16 -1.14
C ALA A 192 -14.05 -22.98 -1.04
N THR A 193 -14.53 -21.91 -0.41
CA THR A 193 -15.95 -21.66 -0.21
C THR A 193 -16.47 -20.65 -1.22
N ASP A 194 -17.67 -20.85 -1.75
CA ASP A 194 -18.38 -19.92 -2.63
C ASP A 194 -19.45 -19.12 -1.85
N ASP A 195 -19.23 -18.86 -0.56
CA ASP A 195 -20.12 -18.19 0.36
C ASP A 195 -19.98 -16.65 0.35
N TYR A 196 -20.01 -16.07 -0.83
CA TYR A 196 -19.94 -14.62 -0.98
C TYR A 196 -21.14 -13.90 -0.35
N ASN A 197 -20.86 -12.71 0.19
CA ASN A 197 -21.89 -11.74 0.57
C ASN A 197 -22.39 -10.98 -0.66
N ASP A 198 -23.61 -10.44 -0.59
CA ASP A 198 -24.15 -9.53 -1.63
C ASP A 198 -23.61 -8.09 -1.45
N LYS A 199 -22.37 -7.96 -0.96
CA LYS A 199 -21.75 -6.67 -0.67
C LYS A 199 -20.43 -6.53 -1.41
N ASP A 200 -20.41 -5.57 -2.32
CA ASP A 200 -19.23 -5.21 -3.11
C ASP A 200 -18.37 -4.17 -2.39
N TYR A 201 -17.08 -4.34 -2.48
CA TYR A 201 -16.07 -3.38 -2.06
C TYR A 201 -15.34 -2.86 -3.28
N VAL A 202 -15.28 -1.53 -3.39
CA VAL A 202 -14.62 -0.87 -4.51
C VAL A 202 -13.18 -0.51 -4.19
N ARG A 203 -12.38 -0.32 -5.22
CA ARG A 203 -10.98 0.06 -5.05
C ARG A 203 -10.85 1.34 -4.21
N PHE A 204 -9.91 1.31 -3.28
CA PHE A 204 -9.61 2.37 -2.30
C PHE A 204 -10.72 2.65 -1.28
N GLN A 205 -11.74 1.81 -1.22
CA GLN A 205 -12.66 1.83 -0.09
C GLN A 205 -11.90 1.44 1.20
N ILE A 206 -12.07 2.25 2.25
CA ILE A 206 -11.44 1.99 3.55
C ILE A 206 -12.28 0.97 4.32
N VAL A 207 -11.60 0.00 4.92
CA VAL A 207 -12.18 -0.99 5.81
C VAL A 207 -11.40 -1.02 7.13
N GLN A 208 -12.08 -1.28 8.24
CA GLN A 208 -11.43 -1.61 9.51
C GLN A 208 -11.24 -3.13 9.59
N ILE A 209 -10.14 -3.56 10.21
CA ILE A 209 -9.78 -4.97 10.37
C ILE A 209 -9.93 -5.31 11.84
N TYR A 210 -10.86 -6.19 12.15
CA TYR A 210 -11.20 -6.58 13.53
C TYR A 210 -10.50 -7.86 13.97
N SER A 211 -10.22 -8.77 13.04
CA SER A 211 -9.46 -10.00 13.26
C SER A 211 -8.72 -10.40 12.00
N VAL A 212 -7.66 -11.20 12.18
CA VAL A 212 -6.89 -11.81 11.09
C VAL A 212 -6.90 -13.32 11.32
N GLU A 213 -7.28 -14.08 10.32
CA GLU A 213 -7.24 -15.55 10.32
C GLU A 213 -6.40 -16.07 9.16
N GLN A 214 -5.64 -17.13 9.44
CA GLN A 214 -4.93 -17.90 8.41
C GLN A 214 -5.86 -18.96 7.82
N ALA A 215 -6.07 -18.86 6.52
CA ALA A 215 -6.86 -19.84 5.78
C ALA A 215 -6.23 -20.09 4.39
N GLU A 216 -6.90 -20.88 3.55
CA GLU A 216 -6.46 -21.08 2.19
C GLU A 216 -6.37 -19.74 1.44
N GLY A 217 -5.20 -19.44 0.85
CA GLY A 217 -4.89 -18.17 0.21
C GLY A 217 -4.08 -17.19 1.07
N GLY A 218 -3.85 -17.49 2.35
CA GLY A 218 -3.07 -16.67 3.28
C GLY A 218 -3.90 -16.01 4.37
N ASP A 219 -3.57 -14.76 4.70
CA ASP A 219 -4.31 -13.97 5.67
C ASP A 219 -5.68 -13.55 5.15
N TRP A 220 -6.68 -13.66 6.03
CA TRP A 220 -8.04 -13.19 5.81
C TRP A 220 -8.41 -12.18 6.88
N TYR A 221 -9.00 -11.07 6.47
CA TYR A 221 -9.34 -9.95 7.34
C TYR A 221 -10.85 -9.91 7.60
N LEU A 222 -11.24 -10.01 8.87
CA LEU A 222 -12.62 -9.76 9.31
C LEU A 222 -12.85 -8.24 9.32
N ILE A 223 -13.71 -7.76 8.44
CA ILE A 223 -13.98 -6.33 8.25
C ILE A 223 -15.38 -5.89 8.69
N GLY A 224 -16.21 -6.83 9.09
CA GLY A 224 -17.57 -6.63 9.59
C GLY A 224 -18.18 -7.95 10.04
N PRO A 225 -19.41 -7.94 10.58
CA PRO A 225 -20.09 -9.17 10.95
C PRO A 225 -20.26 -10.08 9.73
N ASP A 226 -19.68 -11.29 9.79
CA ASP A 226 -19.66 -12.26 8.69
C ASP A 226 -19.13 -11.68 7.36
N GLU A 227 -18.19 -10.73 7.45
CA GLU A 227 -17.57 -10.09 6.27
C GLU A 227 -16.05 -10.26 6.30
N TRP A 228 -15.55 -11.12 5.41
CA TRP A 228 -14.14 -11.43 5.27
C TRP A 228 -13.60 -11.00 3.91
N LEU A 229 -12.42 -10.40 3.89
CA LEU A 229 -11.65 -10.12 2.70
C LEU A 229 -10.29 -10.83 2.76
N GLU A 230 -9.83 -11.30 1.62
CA GLU A 230 -8.49 -11.86 1.46
C GLU A 230 -7.44 -10.76 1.69
N GLY A 231 -6.46 -11.00 2.59
CA GLY A 231 -5.48 -9.99 3.00
C GLY A 231 -4.71 -9.37 1.85
N ARG A 232 -4.27 -10.19 0.87
CA ARG A 232 -3.56 -9.68 -0.32
C ARG A 232 -4.34 -8.69 -1.18
N LEU A 233 -5.65 -8.54 -0.94
CA LEU A 233 -6.51 -7.58 -1.65
C LEU A 233 -6.72 -6.29 -0.86
N VAL A 234 -6.09 -6.15 0.30
CA VAL A 234 -6.21 -5.00 1.19
C VAL A 234 -4.81 -4.51 1.56
N ALA A 235 -4.50 -3.27 1.24
CA ALA A 235 -3.30 -2.61 1.77
C ALA A 235 -3.56 -2.23 3.23
N ALA A 236 -3.05 -3.03 4.16
CA ALA A 236 -3.37 -2.91 5.58
C ALA A 236 -2.37 -2.03 6.33
N VAL A 237 -2.89 -1.28 7.29
CA VAL A 237 -2.11 -0.52 8.27
C VAL A 237 -2.42 -1.08 9.65
N PHE A 238 -1.38 -1.54 10.34
CA PHE A 238 -1.43 -2.02 11.72
C PHE A 238 -0.83 -0.94 12.63
N PRO A 239 -1.65 -0.11 13.31
CA PRO A 239 -1.15 1.01 14.10
C PRO A 239 -0.17 0.56 15.17
N ASN A 240 1.06 1.05 15.11
CA ASN A 240 2.08 0.82 16.13
C ASN A 240 2.75 2.14 16.53
N PRO A 241 2.25 2.84 17.56
CA PRO A 241 2.80 4.13 17.96
C PRO A 241 4.12 4.05 18.73
N VAL A 242 4.71 2.86 18.87
CA VAL A 242 6.01 2.68 19.49
C VAL A 242 7.10 3.06 18.48
N PRO A 243 7.94 4.06 18.75
CA PRO A 243 8.99 4.46 17.84
C PRO A 243 9.96 3.30 17.56
N PRO A 244 10.41 3.11 16.31
CA PRO A 244 11.52 2.22 16.00
C PRO A 244 12.78 2.59 16.78
N GLU A 245 13.61 1.60 17.07
CA GLU A 245 14.91 1.84 17.73
C GLU A 245 15.76 2.84 16.91
N GLY A 246 16.26 3.88 17.56
CA GLY A 246 17.02 4.97 16.95
C GLY A 246 16.22 6.22 16.66
N VAL A 247 14.88 6.18 16.67
CA VAL A 247 14.04 7.38 16.54
C VAL A 247 14.06 8.17 17.84
N ASP A 248 14.69 9.33 17.84
CA ASP A 248 14.96 10.14 19.03
C ASP A 248 14.07 11.39 19.19
N ASN A 249 13.42 11.84 18.11
CA ASN A 249 12.56 13.02 18.11
C ASN A 249 11.05 12.70 18.21
N GLY A 250 10.69 11.43 18.20
CA GLY A 250 9.29 10.96 18.24
C GLY A 250 8.49 11.25 16.96
N ARG A 251 9.17 11.62 15.86
CA ARG A 251 8.58 11.88 14.55
C ARG A 251 9.15 10.93 13.52
N TRP A 252 8.29 10.10 12.93
CA TRP A 252 8.73 9.19 11.87
C TRP A 252 7.63 8.88 10.88
N ILE A 253 8.08 8.51 9.71
CA ILE A 253 7.27 7.90 8.66
C ILE A 253 7.62 6.41 8.62
N GLU A 254 6.62 5.56 8.66
CA GLU A 254 6.75 4.11 8.46
C GLU A 254 6.32 3.76 7.04
N VAL A 255 7.17 3.06 6.30
CA VAL A 255 6.88 2.51 4.98
C VAL A 255 6.91 0.99 5.07
N ASN A 256 5.75 0.36 4.91
CA ASN A 256 5.60 -1.10 4.91
C ASN A 256 5.65 -1.62 3.47
N LEU A 257 6.72 -2.36 3.15
CA LEU A 257 6.95 -2.86 1.78
C LEU A 257 6.02 -4.01 1.39
N ALA A 258 5.58 -4.81 2.35
CA ALA A 258 4.64 -5.91 2.07
C ALA A 258 3.23 -5.38 1.81
N GLU A 259 2.77 -4.45 2.62
CA GLU A 259 1.42 -3.88 2.54
C GLU A 259 1.33 -2.72 1.54
N GLN A 260 2.47 -2.19 1.08
CA GLN A 260 2.52 -1.00 0.21
C GLN A 260 1.79 0.18 0.85
N THR A 261 2.03 0.41 2.14
CA THR A 261 1.42 1.49 2.92
C THR A 261 2.47 2.40 3.53
N LEU A 262 2.06 3.64 3.79
CA LEU A 262 2.82 4.63 4.52
C LEU A 262 1.98 5.14 5.68
N ALA A 263 2.56 5.16 6.88
CA ALA A 263 1.96 5.70 8.08
C ALA A 263 2.86 6.76 8.72
N VAL A 264 2.28 7.83 9.21
CA VAL A 264 3.00 8.95 9.80
C VAL A 264 2.68 9.05 11.29
N TYR A 265 3.72 9.14 12.10
CA TYR A 265 3.62 9.20 13.55
C TYR A 265 4.25 10.49 14.09
N ASP A 266 3.51 11.15 14.97
CA ASP A 266 3.95 12.33 15.70
C ASP A 266 3.73 12.14 17.20
N ARG A 267 4.83 12.05 17.96
CA ARG A 267 4.83 11.95 19.43
C ARG A 267 3.89 10.87 19.97
N GLY A 268 4.03 9.64 19.45
CA GLY A 268 3.25 8.49 19.89
C GLY A 268 1.80 8.44 19.36
N ARG A 269 1.47 9.24 18.34
CA ARG A 269 0.18 9.21 17.65
C ARG A 269 0.37 9.00 16.16
N MET A 270 -0.41 8.13 15.59
CA MET A 270 -0.57 8.07 14.13
C MET A 270 -1.41 9.28 13.70
N VAL A 271 -0.90 10.07 12.77
CA VAL A 271 -1.54 11.31 12.31
C VAL A 271 -1.99 11.26 10.85
N PHE A 272 -1.39 10.37 10.05
CA PHE A 272 -1.73 10.18 8.64
C PHE A 272 -1.41 8.76 8.20
N ALA A 273 -2.13 8.26 7.22
CA ALA A 273 -1.80 7.01 6.52
C ALA A 273 -2.31 7.03 5.08
N THR A 274 -1.60 6.31 4.21
CA THR A 274 -1.94 6.18 2.79
C THR A 274 -1.40 4.90 2.16
N VAL A 275 -1.83 4.62 0.95
CA VAL A 275 -1.30 3.54 0.09
C VAL A 275 -0.24 4.14 -0.83
N VAL A 276 0.87 3.46 -0.96
CA VAL A 276 2.01 3.89 -1.78
C VAL A 276 2.34 2.87 -2.87
N SER A 277 3.32 3.19 -3.70
CA SER A 277 3.95 2.23 -4.59
C SER A 277 5.46 2.33 -4.42
N THR A 278 6.08 1.27 -3.90
CA THR A 278 7.52 1.23 -3.64
C THR A 278 8.30 0.55 -4.77
N GLY A 279 9.60 0.47 -4.63
CA GLY A 279 10.44 -0.30 -5.54
C GLY A 279 10.21 -1.80 -5.42
N GLY A 280 10.34 -2.50 -6.54
CA GLY A 280 10.17 -3.94 -6.62
C GLY A 280 11.22 -4.63 -7.50
N GLY A 281 11.23 -5.96 -7.48
CA GLY A 281 12.17 -6.76 -8.24
C GLY A 281 13.64 -6.50 -7.83
N LEU A 282 14.48 -6.12 -8.77
CA LEU A 282 15.90 -5.81 -8.51
C LEU A 282 16.16 -4.35 -8.08
N GLN A 283 15.11 -3.55 -7.94
CA GLN A 283 15.16 -2.11 -7.65
C GLN A 283 14.33 -1.77 -6.41
N TRP A 284 14.58 -2.49 -5.32
CA TRP A 284 13.83 -2.32 -4.08
C TRP A 284 14.05 -0.97 -3.40
N THR A 285 13.01 -0.49 -2.71
CA THR A 285 13.17 0.50 -1.65
C THR A 285 13.90 -0.18 -0.50
N ARG A 286 15.02 0.41 -0.05
CA ARG A 286 15.92 -0.25 0.90
C ARG A 286 15.34 -0.24 2.31
N PRO A 287 15.16 -1.41 2.96
CA PRO A 287 14.79 -1.48 4.36
C PRO A 287 15.84 -0.85 5.27
N GLY A 288 15.39 -0.24 6.34
CA GLY A 288 16.25 0.38 7.36
C GLY A 288 15.65 1.62 7.97
N LEU A 289 16.36 2.18 8.94
CA LEU A 289 16.05 3.47 9.52
C LEU A 289 16.90 4.54 8.82
N HIS A 290 16.23 5.49 8.19
CA HIS A 290 16.83 6.58 7.42
C HIS A 290 16.39 7.93 7.98
N GLN A 291 17.00 9.01 7.51
CA GLN A 291 16.57 10.38 7.81
C GLN A 291 16.25 11.13 6.52
N ALA A 292 15.18 11.91 6.55
CA ALA A 292 14.93 12.90 5.51
C ALA A 292 16.08 13.91 5.51
N TYR A 293 16.80 14.04 4.41
CA TYR A 293 17.98 14.89 4.37
C TYR A 293 17.89 16.02 3.34
N ARG A 294 16.89 15.98 2.46
CA ARG A 294 16.68 17.02 1.45
C ARG A 294 15.22 17.04 1.01
N LYS A 295 14.65 18.23 0.95
CA LYS A 295 13.30 18.48 0.43
C LYS A 295 13.39 19.35 -0.83
N VAL A 296 12.67 18.98 -1.87
CA VAL A 296 12.62 19.71 -3.14
C VAL A 296 11.17 19.89 -3.55
N ALA A 297 10.74 21.14 -3.78
CA ALA A 297 9.35 21.42 -4.11
C ALA A 297 8.95 20.89 -5.48
N ASP A 298 9.85 20.96 -6.45
CA ASP A 298 9.71 20.41 -7.78
C ASP A 298 11.09 20.13 -8.40
N GLU A 299 11.16 19.11 -9.23
CA GLU A 299 12.36 18.75 -9.95
C GLU A 299 12.07 17.95 -11.23
N THR A 300 13.10 17.83 -12.05
CA THR A 300 13.15 16.88 -13.16
C THR A 300 13.96 15.67 -12.73
N MET A 301 13.34 14.51 -12.76
CA MET A 301 14.02 13.24 -12.51
C MET A 301 14.43 12.59 -13.82
N SER A 302 15.72 12.27 -13.97
CA SER A 302 16.22 11.62 -15.18
C SER A 302 17.38 10.70 -14.86
N GLY A 303 17.45 9.59 -15.57
CA GLY A 303 18.51 8.62 -15.36
C GLY A 303 18.35 7.36 -16.20
N SER A 304 19.20 6.41 -15.90
CA SER A 304 19.18 5.05 -16.43
C SER A 304 19.93 4.15 -15.46
N PHE A 305 19.44 2.95 -15.23
CA PHE A 305 20.08 1.93 -14.38
C PHE A 305 20.93 0.96 -15.20
N THR A 306 20.75 0.93 -16.52
CA THR A 306 21.54 0.10 -17.45
C THR A 306 22.58 0.94 -18.17
N ALA A 307 23.74 0.34 -18.43
CA ALA A 307 24.85 1.01 -19.11
C ALA A 307 24.51 1.38 -20.57
N ASP A 308 23.63 0.62 -21.21
CA ASP A 308 23.15 0.86 -22.57
C ASP A 308 21.98 1.85 -22.64
N ARG A 309 21.54 2.36 -21.48
CA ARG A 309 20.43 3.31 -21.32
C ARG A 309 19.09 2.82 -21.91
N SER A 310 18.92 1.51 -22.05
CA SER A 310 17.66 0.93 -22.57
C SER A 310 16.46 1.21 -21.66
N ASP A 311 16.71 1.53 -20.39
CA ASP A 311 15.72 1.87 -19.37
C ASP A 311 15.70 3.37 -19.01
N PHE A 312 16.18 4.22 -19.94
CA PHE A 312 16.21 5.68 -19.75
C PHE A 312 14.84 6.24 -19.34
N TYR A 313 14.87 7.15 -18.39
CA TYR A 313 13.69 7.92 -17.99
C TYR A 313 14.01 9.40 -17.90
N TYR A 314 13.00 10.22 -18.19
CA TYR A 314 13.03 11.68 -18.09
C TYR A 314 11.64 12.18 -17.69
N ILE A 315 11.48 12.69 -16.48
CA ILE A 315 10.20 13.04 -15.90
C ILE A 315 10.29 14.45 -15.32
N GLU A 316 9.61 15.40 -15.95
CA GLU A 316 9.50 16.76 -15.47
C GLU A 316 8.29 16.93 -14.54
N GLY A 317 8.32 17.97 -13.71
CA GLY A 317 7.21 18.34 -12.82
C GLY A 317 6.97 17.31 -11.73
N VAL A 318 8.01 16.63 -11.27
CA VAL A 318 7.94 15.78 -10.07
C VAL A 318 7.95 16.70 -8.85
N VAL A 319 6.80 16.79 -8.18
CA VAL A 319 6.60 17.72 -7.06
C VAL A 319 6.67 16.99 -5.72
N TRP A 320 6.96 17.77 -4.66
CA TRP A 320 6.92 17.35 -3.27
C TRP A 320 7.85 16.18 -2.95
N THR A 321 9.11 16.30 -3.40
CA THR A 321 10.14 15.28 -3.24
C THR A 321 10.86 15.41 -1.91
N VAL A 322 10.99 14.30 -1.20
CA VAL A 322 11.73 14.18 0.07
C VAL A 322 12.70 13.01 -0.03
N TYR A 323 13.99 13.31 -0.11
CA TYR A 323 15.05 12.32 -0.15
C TYR A 323 15.39 11.79 1.24
N PHE A 324 15.54 10.46 1.35
CA PHE A 324 15.84 9.79 2.62
C PHE A 324 16.96 8.74 2.53
N ASP A 325 17.29 8.20 1.35
CA ASP A 325 18.31 7.18 1.17
C ASP A 325 18.99 7.31 -0.21
N ALA A 326 20.17 7.90 -0.27
CA ALA A 326 20.88 8.21 -1.52
C ALA A 326 19.93 8.91 -2.51
N ALA A 327 19.72 8.38 -3.73
CA ALA A 327 18.76 8.96 -4.67
C ALA A 327 17.31 8.44 -4.48
N ARG A 328 17.00 7.71 -3.41
CA ARG A 328 15.63 7.28 -3.10
C ARG A 328 14.87 8.36 -2.35
N ALA A 329 13.66 8.63 -2.81
CA ALA A 329 12.81 9.68 -2.28
C ALA A 329 11.35 9.23 -2.17
N MET A 330 10.59 9.91 -1.33
CA MET A 330 9.13 9.98 -1.39
C MET A 330 8.76 11.16 -2.29
N HIS A 331 7.86 10.98 -3.25
CA HIS A 331 7.47 12.05 -4.18
C HIS A 331 6.09 11.82 -4.80
N ALA A 332 5.51 12.88 -5.35
CA ALA A 332 4.27 12.79 -6.11
C ALA A 332 4.47 12.01 -7.40
N THR A 333 3.50 11.16 -7.72
CA THR A 333 3.49 10.35 -8.94
C THR A 333 2.19 10.58 -9.69
N TYR A 334 2.29 11.16 -10.87
CA TYR A 334 1.16 11.44 -11.74
C TYR A 334 1.07 10.49 -12.95
N TRP A 335 2.13 9.74 -13.24
CA TRP A 335 2.23 8.86 -14.42
C TRP A 335 1.62 7.48 -14.23
N HIS A 336 1.21 7.14 -13.01
CA HIS A 336 0.42 5.94 -12.74
C HIS A 336 -0.50 6.14 -11.52
N SER A 337 -1.49 5.27 -11.40
CA SER A 337 -2.39 5.15 -10.25
C SER A 337 -2.29 3.78 -9.58
N GLY A 338 -1.18 3.07 -9.77
CA GLY A 338 -0.96 1.71 -9.29
C GLY A 338 -0.55 1.61 -7.83
N PHE A 339 -1.08 2.49 -6.95
CA PHE A 339 -0.82 2.41 -5.51
C PHE A 339 -1.34 1.09 -4.93
N GLY A 340 -0.57 0.50 -4.02
CA GLY A 340 -0.78 -0.84 -3.48
C GLY A 340 0.01 -1.94 -4.20
N VAL A 341 0.79 -1.59 -5.25
CA VAL A 341 1.64 -2.52 -6.00
C VAL A 341 3.02 -1.89 -6.20
N PRO A 342 4.13 -2.65 -6.02
CA PRO A 342 5.48 -2.15 -6.27
C PRO A 342 5.69 -1.85 -7.76
N LEU A 343 5.87 -0.58 -8.12
CA LEU A 343 6.06 -0.15 -9.52
C LEU A 343 7.25 0.79 -9.71
N SER A 344 7.84 1.30 -8.61
CA SER A 344 8.96 2.22 -8.69
C SER A 344 10.31 1.50 -8.85
N ARG A 345 11.35 2.29 -9.04
CA ARG A 345 12.75 1.84 -9.09
C ARG A 345 13.51 2.16 -7.81
N GLY A 346 12.80 2.16 -6.68
CA GLY A 346 13.36 2.36 -5.36
C GLY A 346 12.76 3.53 -4.59
N CYS A 347 12.15 4.49 -5.25
CA CYS A 347 11.40 5.56 -4.59
C CYS A 347 10.08 5.07 -3.99
N VAL A 348 9.52 5.85 -3.11
CA VAL A 348 8.16 5.68 -2.56
C VAL A 348 7.23 6.63 -3.29
N ASN A 349 6.48 6.10 -4.22
CA ASN A 349 5.54 6.85 -5.03
C ASN A 349 4.23 7.09 -4.27
N LEU A 350 3.85 8.35 -4.14
CA LEU A 350 2.60 8.78 -3.51
C LEU A 350 1.66 9.44 -4.53
N SER A 351 0.39 9.49 -4.21
CA SER A 351 -0.53 10.38 -4.90
C SER A 351 -0.09 11.85 -4.72
N THR A 352 -0.49 12.72 -5.63
CA THR A 352 -0.07 14.13 -5.57
C THR A 352 -0.46 14.80 -4.25
N GLY A 353 -1.68 14.52 -3.76
CA GLY A 353 -2.17 15.08 -2.51
C GLY A 353 -1.43 14.54 -1.28
N ASP A 354 -1.13 13.25 -1.27
CA ASP A 354 -0.43 12.60 -0.16
C ASP A 354 1.04 13.02 -0.11
N ALA A 355 1.69 13.14 -1.27
CA ALA A 355 3.05 13.65 -1.36
C ALA A 355 3.15 15.08 -0.83
N ARG A 356 2.16 15.94 -1.16
CA ARG A 356 2.08 17.30 -0.62
C ARG A 356 1.91 17.28 0.89
N TRP A 357 1.00 16.45 1.40
CA TRP A 357 0.76 16.33 2.83
C TRP A 357 2.03 15.89 3.57
N VAL A 358 2.70 14.85 3.08
CA VAL A 358 3.98 14.35 3.63
C VAL A 358 5.06 15.42 3.57
N TYR A 359 5.21 16.09 2.43
CA TYR A 359 6.17 17.16 2.23
C TYR A 359 5.98 18.33 3.21
N ASP A 360 4.73 18.74 3.43
CA ASP A 360 4.43 19.84 4.35
C ASP A 360 4.63 19.44 5.83
N TRP A 361 4.44 18.14 6.16
CA TRP A 361 4.58 17.62 7.51
C TRP A 361 6.03 17.34 7.91
N ILE A 362 6.83 16.71 7.03
CA ILE A 362 8.18 16.22 7.36
C ILE A 362 9.19 17.37 7.36
N GLU A 363 10.14 17.33 8.29
CA GLU A 363 11.30 18.20 8.30
C GLU A 363 12.58 17.42 7.99
N GLU A 364 13.63 18.11 7.50
CA GLU A 364 14.94 17.49 7.36
C GLU A 364 15.46 17.07 8.75
N GLY A 365 15.90 15.82 8.89
CA GLY A 365 16.25 15.20 10.15
C GLY A 365 15.16 14.31 10.75
N ASP A 366 13.90 14.39 10.30
CA ASP A 366 12.87 13.44 10.69
C ASP A 366 13.17 12.04 10.13
N TRP A 367 12.64 11.02 10.79
CA TRP A 367 12.96 9.64 10.51
C TRP A 367 12.03 9.02 9.47
N VAL A 368 12.58 8.15 8.64
CA VAL A 368 11.87 7.30 7.67
C VAL A 368 12.28 5.86 7.93
N TYR A 369 11.36 5.08 8.46
CA TYR A 369 11.53 3.66 8.74
C TYR A 369 10.91 2.82 7.63
N VAL A 370 11.75 2.22 6.82
CA VAL A 370 11.35 1.30 5.76
C VAL A 370 11.52 -0.13 6.26
N TRP A 371 10.48 -0.95 6.20
CA TRP A 371 10.55 -2.31 6.68
C TRP A 371 9.72 -3.29 5.84
N ASP A 372 10.13 -4.55 5.88
CA ASP A 372 9.43 -5.66 5.24
C ASP A 372 9.16 -6.73 6.30
N PRO A 373 7.90 -6.88 6.78
CA PRO A 373 7.54 -7.91 7.75
C PRO A 373 7.72 -9.33 7.21
N THR A 374 7.78 -9.53 5.90
CA THR A 374 7.99 -10.85 5.29
C THR A 374 9.45 -11.29 5.33
N GLY A 375 10.39 -10.36 5.49
CA GLY A 375 11.82 -10.59 5.44
C GLY A 375 12.34 -10.97 4.04
N LEU A 376 11.54 -10.82 2.99
CA LEU A 376 11.94 -11.17 1.63
C LEU A 376 12.81 -10.10 0.97
N THR A 377 12.67 -8.83 1.41
CA THR A 377 13.49 -7.74 0.88
C THR A 377 14.86 -7.74 1.56
N PRO A 378 15.96 -7.82 0.80
CA PRO A 378 17.31 -7.82 1.38
C PRO A 378 17.58 -6.57 2.22
N THR A 379 18.32 -6.73 3.32
CA THR A 379 18.72 -5.61 4.20
C THR A 379 20.18 -5.20 4.03
N ASP A 380 21.01 -6.01 3.35
CA ASP A 380 22.43 -5.71 3.11
C ASP A 380 22.58 -4.50 2.18
N PRO A 381 23.12 -3.36 2.64
CA PRO A 381 23.29 -2.16 1.81
C PRO A 381 24.15 -2.41 0.56
N ALA A 382 25.05 -3.39 0.57
CA ALA A 382 25.91 -3.70 -0.58
C ALA A 382 25.13 -4.22 -1.80
N LEU A 383 23.88 -4.66 -1.61
CA LEU A 383 23.01 -5.11 -2.71
C LEU A 383 22.27 -3.95 -3.38
N TYR A 384 22.40 -2.73 -2.84
CA TYR A 384 21.72 -1.55 -3.33
C TYR A 384 22.74 -0.57 -3.95
N GLY A 385 22.52 -0.13 -5.17
CA GLY A 385 23.21 1.01 -5.73
C GLY A 385 22.73 2.33 -5.12
N ASP A 386 23.17 3.45 -5.68
CA ASP A 386 22.80 4.79 -5.20
C ASP A 386 21.29 5.04 -5.26
N GLY A 387 20.55 4.16 -5.90
CA GLY A 387 19.13 4.32 -6.17
C GLY A 387 18.89 5.28 -7.33
N GLY A 388 17.65 5.61 -7.58
CA GLY A 388 17.24 6.57 -8.58
C GLY A 388 15.74 6.67 -8.63
N ALA A 389 15.26 7.74 -9.19
CA ALA A 389 13.85 7.97 -9.42
C ALA A 389 13.33 7.12 -10.58
#